data_e103fd6ae7aa34eb6461e3af9dea9d4d
#
_entry.id   e103fd6ae7aa34eb6461e3af9dea9d4d
#
_cell.length_a   1.000
_cell.length_b   1.000
_cell.length_c   1.000
_cell.angle_alpha   90.00
_cell.angle_beta   90.00
_cell.angle_gamma   90.00
#
_symmetry.space_group_name_H-M   'P 1'
#
loop_
_entity.id
_entity.type
_entity.pdbx_description
1 polymer ?
#
loop_
_entity_poly.entity_id
_entity_poly.type
_entity_poly.pdbx_seq_one_letter_code
_entity_poly.pdbx_strand_id
1 'polypeptide(L)'
;MTGRVRRVFCFVSFDETEDAMAAESYFKVNGIPGRLVPVPPVVNASCGLAWRCETGESEMVRKEMDTHSLRYSRFTPVEAFA
;
A
#
# COMPACT_ATOMS: atom_id res chain seq x y z
N MET A 1 -23.67 -13.57 -14.76
CA MET A 1 -22.81 -12.47 -14.56
C MET A 1 -22.10 -12.55 -13.24
N THR A 2 -20.99 -12.05 -13.20
CA THR A 2 -20.28 -12.07 -11.99
C THR A 2 -20.22 -10.70 -11.39
N GLY A 3 -20.52 -10.59 -10.17
CA GLY A 3 -20.30 -9.38 -9.46
C GLY A 3 -18.82 -9.18 -9.12
N ARG A 4 -18.51 -8.02 -8.67
CA ARG A 4 -17.22 -7.76 -8.12
C ARG A 4 -17.11 -8.43 -6.76
N VAL A 5 -15.95 -8.95 -6.48
CA VAL A 5 -15.68 -9.58 -5.20
C VAL A 5 -15.08 -8.52 -4.28
N ARG A 6 -15.66 -8.36 -3.11
CA ARG A 6 -15.14 -7.45 -2.10
C ARG A 6 -14.15 -8.21 -1.24
N ARG A 7 -12.99 -7.64 -1.08
CA ARG A 7 -11.92 -8.23 -0.28
C ARG A 7 -11.25 -7.16 0.57
N VAL A 8 -10.63 -7.58 1.65
CA VAL A 8 -9.88 -6.67 2.48
C VAL A 8 -8.44 -6.65 1.97
N PHE A 9 -7.98 -5.44 1.63
CA PHE A 9 -6.59 -5.21 1.25
C PHE A 9 -5.92 -4.36 2.32
N CYS A 10 -4.62 -4.42 2.38
CA CYS A 10 -3.86 -3.53 3.25
C CYS A 10 -3.33 -2.36 2.42
N PHE A 11 -3.61 -1.16 2.88
CA PHE A 11 -3.15 0.06 2.21
C PHE A 11 -2.10 0.74 3.09
N VAL A 12 -0.95 0.97 2.49
CA VAL A 12 0.14 1.70 3.18
C VAL A 12 0.04 3.15 2.74
N SER A 13 -0.26 4.03 3.67
CA SER A 13 -0.35 5.45 3.35
C SER A 13 0.98 6.14 3.60
N PHE A 14 1.19 7.26 2.93
CA PHE A 14 2.43 8.02 2.99
C PHE A 14 2.12 9.48 3.32
N ASP A 15 3.05 10.13 4.00
CA ASP A 15 2.91 11.55 4.30
C ASP A 15 3.28 12.41 3.11
N GLU A 16 4.25 11.97 2.32
CA GLU A 16 4.75 12.72 1.18
C GLU A 16 4.71 11.86 -0.08
N THR A 17 4.46 12.53 -1.22
CA THR A 17 4.47 11.83 -2.50
C THR A 17 5.84 11.22 -2.79
N GLU A 18 6.92 11.89 -2.37
CA GLU A 18 8.26 11.38 -2.55
C GLU A 18 8.45 10.03 -1.85
N ASP A 19 7.87 9.87 -0.67
CA ASP A 19 7.97 8.62 0.06
C ASP A 19 7.25 7.50 -0.68
N ALA A 20 6.08 7.81 -1.25
CA ALA A 20 5.32 6.84 -2.04
C ALA A 20 6.10 6.41 -3.28
N MET A 21 6.72 7.36 -3.96
CA MET A 21 7.49 7.06 -5.17
C MET A 21 8.75 6.26 -4.85
N ALA A 22 9.40 6.57 -3.74
CA ALA A 22 10.58 5.82 -3.31
C ALA A 22 10.22 4.37 -3.01
N ALA A 23 9.10 4.17 -2.32
CA ALA A 23 8.63 2.82 -2.02
C ALA A 23 8.30 2.05 -3.29
N GLU A 24 7.59 2.68 -4.22
CA GLU A 24 7.22 2.02 -5.47
C GLU A 24 8.46 1.59 -6.25
N SER A 25 9.45 2.48 -6.37
CA SER A 25 10.69 2.15 -7.07
C SER A 25 11.39 0.94 -6.45
N TYR A 26 11.50 0.94 -5.14
CA TYR A 26 12.15 -0.16 -4.44
C TYR A 26 11.37 -1.47 -4.63
N PHE A 27 10.05 -1.41 -4.48
CA PHE A 27 9.22 -2.60 -4.55
C PHE A 27 9.23 -3.21 -5.95
N LYS A 28 9.23 -2.38 -6.98
CA LYS A 28 9.28 -2.86 -8.36
C LYS A 28 10.58 -3.61 -8.65
N VAL A 29 11.69 -3.03 -8.21
CA VAL A 29 13.01 -3.64 -8.45
C VAL A 29 13.16 -4.94 -7.69
N ASN A 30 12.57 -5.03 -6.50
CA ASN A 30 12.76 -6.18 -5.62
C ASN A 30 11.60 -7.17 -5.64
N GLY A 31 10.64 -7.00 -6.53
CA GLY A 31 9.54 -7.95 -6.67
C GLY A 31 8.61 -8.01 -5.48
N ILE A 32 8.47 -6.92 -4.74
CA ILE A 32 7.58 -6.88 -3.58
C ILE A 32 6.13 -6.78 -4.09
N PRO A 33 5.22 -7.63 -3.59
CA PRO A 33 3.85 -7.64 -4.10
C PRO A 33 3.08 -6.38 -3.76
N GLY A 34 2.16 -6.01 -4.66
CA GLY A 34 1.29 -4.86 -4.49
C GLY A 34 1.39 -3.90 -5.65
N ARG A 35 0.73 -2.77 -5.50
CA ARG A 35 0.77 -1.69 -6.50
C ARG A 35 0.45 -0.36 -5.87
N LEU A 36 0.96 0.70 -6.48
CA LEU A 36 0.64 2.06 -6.05
C LEU A 36 -0.72 2.44 -6.63
N VAL A 37 -1.62 2.90 -5.80
CA VAL A 37 -3.00 3.25 -6.19
C VAL A 37 -3.40 4.55 -5.51
N PRO A 38 -4.47 5.20 -5.99
CA PRO A 38 -5.02 6.34 -5.25
C PRO A 38 -5.49 5.88 -3.86
N VAL A 39 -5.26 6.71 -2.87
CA VAL A 39 -5.63 6.39 -1.50
C VAL A 39 -7.16 6.31 -1.40
N PRO A 40 -7.71 5.28 -0.73
CA PRO A 40 -9.17 5.18 -0.56
C PRO A 40 -9.70 6.34 0.29
N PRO A 41 -10.96 6.77 0.05
CA PRO A 41 -11.52 7.88 0.80
C PRO A 41 -11.56 7.68 2.31
N VAL A 42 -11.63 6.44 2.76
CA VAL A 42 -11.69 6.14 4.20
C VAL A 42 -10.32 6.24 4.87
N VAL A 43 -9.25 6.35 4.08
CA VAL A 43 -7.91 6.51 4.63
C VAL A 43 -7.54 7.98 4.58
N ASN A 44 -7.25 8.53 5.75
CA ASN A 44 -6.85 9.92 5.85
C ASN A 44 -5.35 10.02 5.67
N ALA A 45 -4.91 10.51 4.52
CA ALA A 45 -3.50 10.63 4.22
C ALA A 45 -3.22 11.93 3.49
N SER A 46 -2.05 12.53 3.77
CA SER A 46 -1.64 13.78 3.14
C SER A 46 -1.29 13.57 1.67
N CYS A 47 -0.64 12.47 1.37
CA CYS A 47 -0.32 12.08 0.00
C CYS A 47 -1.54 11.37 -0.58
N GLY A 48 -1.85 11.65 -1.83
CA GLY A 48 -3.00 11.04 -2.50
C GLY A 48 -2.77 9.62 -2.98
N LEU A 49 -1.64 9.01 -2.65
CA LEU A 49 -1.26 7.68 -3.12
C LEU A 49 -1.04 6.72 -1.95
N ALA A 50 -1.30 5.44 -2.21
CA ALA A 50 -1.08 4.39 -1.22
C ALA A 50 -0.56 3.14 -1.93
N TRP A 51 0.20 2.32 -1.21
CA TRP A 51 0.62 1.01 -1.72
C TRP A 51 -0.39 -0.01 -1.25
N ARG A 52 -1.02 -0.71 -2.18
CA ARG A 52 -2.03 -1.73 -1.86
C ARG A 52 -1.41 -3.11 -1.98
N CYS A 53 -1.58 -3.91 -0.94
CA CYS A 53 -1.16 -5.31 -0.95
C CYS A 53 -2.23 -6.18 -0.29
N GLU A 54 -2.09 -7.49 -0.43
CA GLU A 54 -2.99 -8.42 0.26
C GLU A 54 -2.72 -8.37 1.76
N THR A 55 -3.74 -8.65 2.55
CA THR A 55 -3.56 -8.63 4.01
C THR A 55 -2.50 -9.60 4.47
N GLY A 56 -2.39 -10.76 3.83
CA GLY A 56 -1.36 -11.73 4.17
C GLY A 56 0.05 -11.30 3.82
N GLU A 57 0.19 -10.25 3.01
CA GLU A 57 1.49 -9.73 2.59
C GLU A 57 1.94 -8.53 3.41
N SER A 58 1.06 -8.00 4.25
CA SER A 58 1.33 -6.72 4.92
C SER A 58 2.54 -6.78 5.84
N GLU A 59 2.76 -7.90 6.53
CA GLU A 59 3.91 -8.03 7.41
C GLU A 59 5.22 -8.03 6.64
N MET A 60 5.23 -8.72 5.50
CA MET A 60 6.42 -8.76 4.67
C MET A 60 6.72 -7.37 4.10
N VAL A 61 5.67 -6.67 3.63
CA VAL A 61 5.84 -5.31 3.12
C VAL A 61 6.36 -4.38 4.21
N ARG A 62 5.79 -4.46 5.41
CA ARG A 62 6.24 -3.64 6.53
C ARG A 62 7.70 -3.91 6.86
N LYS A 63 8.08 -5.18 6.89
CA LYS A 63 9.45 -5.56 7.20
C LYS A 63 10.43 -5.00 6.17
N GLU A 64 10.04 -5.06 4.88
CA GLU A 64 10.88 -4.50 3.83
C GLU A 64 11.04 -3.00 4.00
N MET A 65 9.96 -2.30 4.31
CA MET A 65 10.02 -0.85 4.49
C MET A 65 10.88 -0.48 5.69
N ASP A 66 10.72 -1.19 6.81
CA ASP A 66 11.49 -0.90 8.01
C ASP A 66 12.98 -1.21 7.81
N THR A 67 13.27 -2.33 7.15
CA THR A 67 14.65 -2.74 6.92
C THR A 67 15.40 -1.76 6.02
N HIS A 68 14.71 -1.16 5.06
CA HIS A 68 15.33 -0.26 4.09
C HIS A 68 15.01 1.20 4.35
N SER A 69 14.51 1.50 5.54
CA SER A 69 14.24 2.87 6.00
C SER A 69 13.32 3.64 5.05
N LEU A 70 12.37 2.95 4.44
CA LEU A 70 11.36 3.59 3.62
C LEU A 70 10.30 4.20 4.54
N ARG A 71 9.96 5.45 4.31
CA ARG A 71 9.02 6.16 5.16
C ARG A 71 7.58 5.84 4.76
N TYR A 72 6.73 5.64 5.75
CA TYR A 72 5.30 5.47 5.53
C TYR A 72 4.56 6.00 6.76
N SER A 73 3.26 6.27 6.57
CA SER A 73 2.42 6.78 7.65
C SER A 73 1.82 5.64 8.45
N ARG A 74 1.00 4.81 7.80
CA ARG A 74 0.36 3.70 8.50
C ARG A 74 -0.09 2.62 7.52
N PHE A 75 -0.36 1.44 8.09
CA PHE A 75 -0.97 0.32 7.38
C PHE A 75 -2.43 0.25 7.80
N THR A 76 -3.34 0.30 6.84
CA THR A 76 -4.78 0.32 7.13
C THR A 76 -5.47 -0.76 6.30
N PRO A 77 -6.18 -1.69 6.94
CA PRO A 77 -7.00 -2.65 6.19
C PRO A 77 -8.28 -1.97 5.72
N VAL A 78 -8.59 -2.13 4.44
CA VAL A 78 -9.78 -1.53 3.85
C VAL A 78 -10.42 -2.52 2.92
N GLU A 79 -11.75 -2.68 3.02
CA GLU A 79 -12.50 -3.49 2.10
C GLU A 79 -12.63 -2.76 0.78
N ALA A 80 -12.30 -3.45 -0.31
CA ALA A 80 -12.35 -2.88 -1.63
C ALA A 80 -12.69 -3.95 -2.65
N PHE A 81 -13.07 -3.53 -3.84
CA PHE A 81 -13.32 -4.48 -4.92
C PHE A 81 -12.00 -4.96 -5.51
N ALA A 82 -11.97 -6.24 -5.77
CA ALA A 82 -10.77 -6.86 -6.35
C ALA A 82 -10.65 -6.53 -7.85
#